data_5aaf49055937f3a6eed6a0c533eebf39
#
_entry.id   5aaf49055937f3a6eed6a0c533eebf39
#
_cell.length_a   1.000
_cell.length_b   1.000
_cell.length_c   1.000
_cell.angle_alpha   90.00
_cell.angle_beta   90.00
_cell.angle_gamma   90.00
#
_symmetry.space_group_name_H-M   'P 1'
#
loop_
_entity.id
_entity.type
_entity.pdbx_description
1 polymer ?
#
loop_
_entity_poly.entity_id
_entity_poly.type
_entity_poly.pdbx_seq_one_letter_code
_entity_poly.pdbx_strand_id
1 'polypeptide(L)'
;MEINWKKEVEIRKTELLEDLFTLLRIDSVRDDSKITPDAPVGPGPKEALEAFLAIGERDGFITKNVGNLAGHIEFGEGEELMGVFGHVDVVPTGTGWDTDPFVPVIIDDRIYARGSSDDKGPTMAAYYALKIIRDLKLPISKKVRVIIGTDEESGWKCMDHYLENERIPDFGFSPDAEFPIINGEKGMQTFMVQFRGDNKGGKNELLSFDAGLRENMVPQDATAVFISPEADKIEQAFAAFLENNPVKGTISVAGEQVTIELIGKAAHGMNPAAGVNAGTYLATFLNKFNFG
;
A
#
# COMPACT_ATOMS: atom_id res chain seq x y z
N MET A 1 -6.48 14.49 38.56
CA MET A 1 -6.97 13.09 38.43
C MET A 1 -6.14 12.44 37.36
N GLU A 2 -5.53 11.31 37.64
CA GLU A 2 -4.73 10.60 36.63
C GLU A 2 -5.69 9.88 35.67
N ILE A 3 -5.48 10.07 34.36
CA ILE A 3 -6.34 9.49 33.33
C ILE A 3 -5.88 8.07 33.02
N ASN A 4 -6.79 7.12 33.09
CA ASN A 4 -6.52 5.76 32.65
C ASN A 4 -6.79 5.63 31.13
N TRP A 5 -5.81 5.98 30.33
CA TRP A 5 -5.89 5.97 28.86
C TRP A 5 -6.33 4.61 28.29
N LYS A 6 -5.82 3.51 28.85
CA LYS A 6 -6.21 2.17 28.40
C LYS A 6 -7.71 1.93 28.58
N LYS A 7 -8.28 2.37 29.68
CA LYS A 7 -9.73 2.28 29.93
C LYS A 7 -10.52 3.15 28.94
N GLU A 8 -10.01 4.35 28.64
CA GLU A 8 -10.68 5.25 27.70
C GLU A 8 -10.70 4.69 26.26
N VAL A 9 -9.65 4.00 25.85
CA VAL A 9 -9.62 3.27 24.58
C VAL A 9 -10.59 2.09 24.62
N GLU A 10 -10.58 1.28 25.67
CA GLU A 10 -11.43 0.09 25.79
C GLU A 10 -12.92 0.42 25.73
N ILE A 11 -13.34 1.51 26.34
CA ILE A 11 -14.75 1.99 26.28
C ILE A 11 -15.17 2.31 24.84
N ARG A 12 -14.25 2.79 23.99
CA ARG A 12 -14.53 3.21 22.62
C ARG A 12 -14.15 2.17 21.57
N LYS A 13 -13.65 1.01 22.00
CA LYS A 13 -13.13 -0.04 21.10
C LYS A 13 -14.12 -0.47 20.02
N THR A 14 -15.38 -0.67 20.39
CA THR A 14 -16.41 -1.08 19.45
C THR A 14 -16.63 -0.03 18.36
N GLU A 15 -16.81 1.23 18.75
CA GLU A 15 -17.00 2.35 17.84
C GLU A 15 -15.77 2.55 16.94
N LEU A 16 -14.55 2.48 17.52
CA LEU A 16 -13.29 2.57 16.77
C LEU A 16 -13.21 1.49 15.69
N LEU A 17 -13.56 0.25 16.04
CA LEU A 17 -13.53 -0.86 15.08
C LEU A 17 -14.59 -0.71 13.98
N GLU A 18 -15.78 -0.22 14.30
CA GLU A 18 -16.84 0.06 13.32
C GLU A 18 -16.40 1.15 12.33
N ASP A 19 -15.82 2.24 12.82
CA ASP A 19 -15.30 3.31 12.00
C ASP A 19 -14.13 2.85 11.13
N LEU A 20 -13.18 2.13 11.72
CA LEU A 20 -12.07 1.54 10.96
C LEU A 20 -12.56 0.59 9.88
N PHE A 21 -13.52 -0.27 10.19
CA PHE A 21 -14.07 -1.23 9.23
C PHE A 21 -14.83 -0.53 8.08
N THR A 22 -15.42 0.62 8.35
CA THR A 22 -16.01 1.45 7.29
C THR A 22 -14.95 1.87 6.28
N LEU A 23 -13.79 2.32 6.73
CA LEU A 23 -12.68 2.69 5.85
C LEU A 23 -12.06 1.47 5.15
N LEU A 24 -11.86 0.34 5.87
CA LEU A 24 -11.23 -0.85 5.33
C LEU A 24 -12.04 -1.52 4.21
N ARG A 25 -13.37 -1.30 4.18
CA ARG A 25 -14.23 -1.81 3.10
C ARG A 25 -14.13 -1.03 1.80
N ILE A 26 -13.51 0.13 1.81
CA ILE A 26 -13.32 0.95 0.62
C ILE A 26 -12.05 0.52 -0.09
N ASP A 27 -12.17 0.08 -1.35
CA ASP A 27 -11.03 -0.14 -2.23
C ASP A 27 -10.44 1.20 -2.65
N SER A 28 -9.49 1.67 -1.87
CA SER A 28 -8.81 2.95 -2.09
C SER A 28 -7.44 2.80 -2.77
N VAL A 29 -7.28 1.79 -3.59
CA VAL A 29 -6.14 1.68 -4.51
C VAL A 29 -6.24 2.79 -5.56
N ARG A 30 -5.13 3.48 -5.81
CA ARG A 30 -5.05 4.47 -6.89
C ARG A 30 -5.35 3.82 -8.24
N ASP A 31 -6.22 4.44 -9.03
CA ASP A 31 -6.60 3.98 -10.37
C ASP A 31 -6.45 5.11 -11.40
N ASP A 32 -5.31 5.13 -12.06
CA ASP A 32 -4.99 6.16 -13.07
C ASP A 32 -5.92 6.10 -14.29
N SER A 33 -6.59 4.96 -14.54
CA SER A 33 -7.54 4.81 -15.63
C SER A 33 -8.88 5.49 -15.38
N LYS A 34 -9.16 5.85 -14.11
CA LYS A 34 -10.41 6.48 -13.66
C LYS A 34 -10.21 7.88 -13.07
N ILE A 35 -9.08 8.49 -13.33
CA ILE A 35 -8.80 9.87 -12.93
C ILE A 35 -9.77 10.84 -13.60
N THR A 36 -10.35 11.73 -12.81
CA THR A 36 -11.17 12.84 -13.24
C THR A 36 -10.78 14.11 -12.47
N PRO A 37 -11.21 15.32 -12.89
CA PRO A 37 -11.01 16.53 -12.09
C PRO A 37 -11.58 16.44 -10.67
N ASP A 38 -12.65 15.65 -10.47
CA ASP A 38 -13.30 15.44 -9.17
C ASP A 38 -12.68 14.27 -8.38
N ALA A 39 -11.91 13.38 -9.02
CA ALA A 39 -11.20 12.27 -8.41
C ALA A 39 -9.76 12.21 -8.96
N PRO A 40 -8.86 13.07 -8.50
CA PRO A 40 -7.53 13.27 -9.09
C PRO A 40 -6.58 12.07 -9.00
N VAL A 41 -6.87 11.11 -8.11
CA VAL A 41 -6.10 9.87 -7.92
C VAL A 41 -7.00 8.61 -8.05
N GLY A 42 -8.20 8.80 -8.62
CA GLY A 42 -9.20 7.77 -8.76
C GLY A 42 -10.32 7.85 -7.72
N PRO A 43 -11.44 7.15 -7.94
CA PRO A 43 -12.64 7.28 -7.10
C PRO A 43 -12.46 6.68 -5.70
N GLY A 44 -11.72 5.59 -5.55
CA GLY A 44 -11.56 4.89 -4.27
C GLY A 44 -10.85 5.71 -3.19
N PRO A 45 -9.68 6.32 -3.45
CA PRO A 45 -9.02 7.20 -2.49
C PRO A 45 -9.88 8.41 -2.10
N LYS A 46 -10.62 9.01 -3.07
CA LYS A 46 -11.57 10.07 -2.78
C LYS A 46 -12.68 9.60 -1.83
N GLU A 47 -13.31 8.45 -2.10
CA GLU A 47 -14.35 7.87 -1.25
C GLU A 47 -13.86 7.64 0.18
N ALA A 48 -12.64 7.12 0.32
CA ALA A 48 -12.03 6.88 1.63
C ALA A 48 -11.77 8.20 2.40
N LEU A 49 -11.32 9.24 1.72
CA LEU A 49 -11.16 10.57 2.31
C LEU A 49 -12.51 11.14 2.78
N GLU A 50 -13.52 11.11 1.92
CA GLU A 50 -14.87 11.60 2.24
C GLU A 50 -15.46 10.83 3.43
N ALA A 51 -15.30 9.50 3.46
CA ALA A 51 -15.77 8.68 4.57
C ALA A 51 -15.08 9.04 5.89
N PHE A 52 -13.76 9.28 5.88
CA PHE A 52 -13.06 9.67 7.09
C PHE A 52 -13.45 11.08 7.56
N LEU A 53 -13.57 12.03 6.67
CA LEU A 53 -14.03 13.37 7.02
C LEU A 53 -15.46 13.34 7.58
N ALA A 54 -16.34 12.50 7.02
CA ALA A 54 -17.71 12.32 7.53
C ALA A 54 -17.73 11.75 8.96
N ILE A 55 -16.80 10.87 9.33
CA ILE A 55 -16.63 10.40 10.72
C ILE A 55 -16.28 11.58 11.63
N GLY A 56 -15.33 12.42 11.23
CA GLY A 56 -14.97 13.62 11.98
C GLY A 56 -16.13 14.62 12.13
N GLU A 57 -16.88 14.83 11.07
CA GLU A 57 -18.06 15.72 11.06
C GLU A 57 -19.18 15.18 11.97
N ARG A 58 -19.51 13.88 11.86
CA ARG A 58 -20.45 13.19 12.76
C ARG A 58 -20.10 13.42 14.22
N ASP A 59 -18.82 13.36 14.55
CA ASP A 59 -18.32 13.53 15.91
C ASP A 59 -18.20 15.01 16.33
N GLY A 60 -18.51 15.96 15.44
CA GLY A 60 -18.54 17.40 15.73
C GLY A 60 -17.16 18.08 15.70
N PHE A 61 -16.21 17.52 14.99
CA PHE A 61 -14.96 18.19 14.65
C PHE A 61 -15.13 19.14 13.47
N ILE A 62 -14.19 20.07 13.33
CA ILE A 62 -14.08 20.87 12.11
C ILE A 62 -13.40 20.00 11.05
N THR A 63 -14.03 19.86 9.90
CA THR A 63 -13.49 19.08 8.79
C THR A 63 -13.30 19.94 7.56
N LYS A 64 -12.30 19.64 6.76
CA LYS A 64 -12.07 20.30 5.47
C LYS A 64 -11.54 19.31 4.44
N ASN A 65 -12.21 19.26 3.29
CA ASN A 65 -11.71 18.60 2.10
C ASN A 65 -10.90 19.60 1.27
N VAL A 66 -9.70 19.22 0.85
CA VAL A 66 -8.78 20.05 0.07
C VAL A 66 -8.58 19.41 -1.29
N GLY A 67 -9.49 19.71 -2.21
CA GLY A 67 -9.42 19.30 -3.62
C GLY A 67 -9.55 17.80 -3.87
N ASN A 68 -10.18 17.04 -3.00
CA ASN A 68 -10.29 15.58 -3.06
C ASN A 68 -8.92 14.84 -3.14
N LEU A 69 -7.83 15.55 -2.81
CA LEU A 69 -6.47 15.03 -2.72
C LEU A 69 -6.02 14.86 -1.28
N ALA A 70 -6.48 15.76 -0.40
CA ALA A 70 -6.22 15.66 1.02
C ALA A 70 -7.36 16.30 1.81
N GLY A 71 -7.35 16.11 3.11
CA GLY A 71 -8.28 16.76 4.01
C GLY A 71 -7.75 16.81 5.42
N HIS A 72 -8.50 17.42 6.33
CA HIS A 72 -8.14 17.37 7.74
C HIS A 72 -9.36 17.39 8.65
N ILE A 73 -9.15 16.88 9.85
CA ILE A 73 -10.04 16.98 11.00
C ILE A 73 -9.31 17.82 12.03
N GLU A 74 -9.90 18.92 12.45
CA GLU A 74 -9.28 19.93 13.33
C GLU A 74 -10.00 20.02 14.68
N PHE A 75 -9.23 20.16 15.76
CA PHE A 75 -9.71 20.44 17.09
C PHE A 75 -8.74 21.33 17.87
N GLY A 76 -9.31 22.09 18.80
CA GLY A 76 -8.56 22.97 19.70
C GLY A 76 -8.42 24.38 19.18
N GLU A 77 -7.95 25.23 20.10
CA GLU A 77 -7.69 26.65 19.86
C GLU A 77 -6.22 26.92 20.26
N GLY A 78 -5.58 27.82 19.58
CA GLY A 78 -4.19 28.18 19.86
C GLY A 78 -3.50 28.70 18.61
N GLU A 79 -2.34 29.33 18.84
CA GLU A 79 -1.54 29.88 17.75
C GLU A 79 -0.71 28.78 17.06
N GLU A 80 -0.19 27.82 17.84
CA GLU A 80 0.60 26.72 17.29
C GLU A 80 -0.31 25.60 16.76
N LEU A 81 0.05 25.08 15.60
CA LEU A 81 -0.63 23.99 14.93
C LEU A 81 0.21 22.71 14.97
N MET A 82 -0.32 21.67 15.58
CA MET A 82 0.23 20.32 15.54
C MET A 82 -0.42 19.52 14.40
N GLY A 83 0.37 18.94 13.52
CA GLY A 83 -0.08 18.01 12.47
C GLY A 83 0.13 16.56 12.87
N VAL A 84 -0.88 15.73 12.62
CA VAL A 84 -0.76 14.27 12.59
C VAL A 84 -1.04 13.84 11.17
N PHE A 85 -0.03 13.29 10.50
CA PHE A 85 -0.09 12.97 9.07
C PHE A 85 -0.35 11.49 8.88
N GLY A 86 -1.44 11.15 8.21
CA GLY A 86 -1.77 9.80 7.80
C GLY A 86 -2.38 9.78 6.41
N HIS A 87 -2.65 8.58 5.88
CA HIS A 87 -3.24 8.43 4.56
C HIS A 87 -4.34 7.37 4.52
N VAL A 88 -5.17 7.41 3.49
CA VAL A 88 -6.28 6.48 3.28
C VAL A 88 -6.20 5.72 1.97
N ASP A 89 -5.30 6.09 1.06
CA ASP A 89 -4.96 5.26 -0.09
C ASP A 89 -4.18 4.02 0.35
N VAL A 90 -4.17 3.01 -0.49
CA VAL A 90 -3.51 1.73 -0.21
C VAL A 90 -2.85 1.19 -1.48
N VAL A 91 -1.77 0.42 -1.31
CA VAL A 91 -1.16 -0.33 -2.41
C VAL A 91 -2.11 -1.40 -2.96
N PRO A 92 -1.93 -1.84 -4.22
CA PRO A 92 -2.65 -2.98 -4.76
C PRO A 92 -2.58 -4.20 -3.85
N THR A 93 -3.67 -4.97 -3.81
CA THR A 93 -3.78 -6.12 -2.90
C THR A 93 -2.79 -7.24 -3.20
N GLY A 94 -2.38 -7.39 -4.46
CA GLY A 94 -1.61 -8.54 -4.90
C GLY A 94 -2.44 -9.83 -4.87
N THR A 95 -1.76 -10.96 -4.79
CA THR A 95 -2.36 -12.31 -4.76
C THR A 95 -2.04 -13.03 -3.45
N GLY A 96 -2.67 -14.18 -3.19
CA GLY A 96 -2.37 -15.03 -2.04
C GLY A 96 -3.05 -14.64 -0.74
N TRP A 97 -4.14 -13.88 -0.79
CA TRP A 97 -4.98 -13.63 0.37
C TRP A 97 -5.87 -14.84 0.68
N ASP A 98 -5.95 -15.21 1.97
CA ASP A 98 -6.88 -16.24 2.46
C ASP A 98 -8.28 -15.68 2.71
N THR A 99 -8.42 -14.35 2.80
CA THR A 99 -9.67 -13.61 2.99
C THR A 99 -9.79 -12.52 1.93
N ASP A 100 -10.97 -11.97 1.71
CA ASP A 100 -11.12 -10.79 0.86
C ASP A 100 -10.40 -9.60 1.49
N PRO A 101 -9.45 -8.95 0.80
CA PRO A 101 -8.66 -7.85 1.35
C PRO A 101 -9.50 -6.60 1.73
N PHE A 102 -10.71 -6.43 1.18
CA PHE A 102 -11.60 -5.32 1.51
C PHE A 102 -12.81 -5.74 2.36
N VAL A 103 -12.79 -6.97 2.88
CA VAL A 103 -13.74 -7.44 3.89
C VAL A 103 -13.01 -7.71 5.20
N PRO A 104 -12.88 -6.72 6.10
CA PRO A 104 -12.10 -6.86 7.32
C PRO A 104 -12.64 -7.98 8.21
N VAL A 105 -11.75 -8.85 8.66
CA VAL A 105 -12.03 -9.95 9.58
C VAL A 105 -11.13 -9.90 10.80
N ILE A 106 -11.64 -10.34 11.94
CA ILE A 106 -10.83 -10.49 13.17
C ILE A 106 -10.60 -11.98 13.39
N ILE A 107 -9.32 -12.38 13.43
CA ILE A 107 -8.89 -13.75 13.73
C ILE A 107 -7.78 -13.64 14.77
N ASP A 108 -7.91 -14.34 15.90
CA ASP A 108 -6.93 -14.36 16.99
C ASP A 108 -6.46 -12.93 17.43
N ASP A 109 -7.42 -12.05 17.68
CA ASP A 109 -7.22 -10.64 18.07
C ASP A 109 -6.43 -9.79 17.06
N ARG A 110 -6.36 -10.21 15.79
CA ARG A 110 -5.75 -9.46 14.68
C ARG A 110 -6.78 -9.12 13.62
N ILE A 111 -6.67 -7.93 13.06
CA ILE A 111 -7.49 -7.47 11.94
C ILE A 111 -6.76 -7.81 10.64
N TYR A 112 -7.40 -8.56 9.78
CA TYR A 112 -6.91 -8.89 8.44
C TYR A 112 -7.72 -8.13 7.41
N ALA A 113 -7.10 -7.13 6.79
CA ALA A 113 -7.61 -6.37 5.66
C ALA A 113 -6.48 -5.53 5.05
N ARG A 114 -6.60 -5.10 3.78
CA ARG A 114 -5.72 -4.12 3.18
C ARG A 114 -5.94 -2.77 3.86
N GLY A 115 -4.86 -2.08 4.30
CA GLY A 115 -4.93 -0.82 5.04
C GLY A 115 -5.10 -0.94 6.55
N SER A 116 -5.23 -2.16 7.10
CA SER A 116 -5.39 -2.34 8.55
C SER A 116 -4.15 -1.93 9.36
N SER A 117 -2.97 -2.04 8.76
CA SER A 117 -1.68 -1.70 9.35
C SER A 117 -1.02 -0.48 8.70
N ASP A 118 -1.32 -0.23 7.43
CA ASP A 118 -0.74 0.80 6.58
C ASP A 118 -1.84 1.39 5.69
N ASP A 119 -2.37 2.59 5.97
CA ASP A 119 -2.20 3.39 7.20
C ASP A 119 -3.56 3.72 7.83
N LYS A 120 -4.70 3.19 7.28
CA LYS A 120 -6.06 3.47 7.81
C LYS A 120 -6.19 3.14 9.31
N GLY A 121 -5.54 2.04 9.76
CA GLY A 121 -5.56 1.63 11.17
C GLY A 121 -4.84 2.62 12.09
N PRO A 122 -3.54 2.89 11.90
CA PRO A 122 -2.78 3.86 12.68
C PRO A 122 -3.38 5.28 12.61
N THR A 123 -3.81 5.74 11.44
CA THR A 123 -4.51 7.04 11.30
C THR A 123 -5.81 7.09 12.11
N MET A 124 -6.61 6.02 12.09
CA MET A 124 -7.82 5.93 12.93
C MET A 124 -7.47 5.92 14.42
N ALA A 125 -6.39 5.24 14.82
CA ALA A 125 -5.93 5.26 16.21
C ALA A 125 -5.53 6.67 16.67
N ALA A 126 -4.84 7.43 15.82
CA ALA A 126 -4.50 8.82 16.09
C ALA A 126 -5.74 9.73 16.18
N TYR A 127 -6.71 9.53 15.30
CA TYR A 127 -8.00 10.23 15.35
C TYR A 127 -8.73 9.95 16.67
N TYR A 128 -8.79 8.69 17.11
CA TYR A 128 -9.42 8.33 18.37
C TYR A 128 -8.68 8.86 19.59
N ALA A 129 -7.37 9.01 19.52
CA ALA A 129 -6.63 9.72 20.58
C ALA A 129 -7.09 11.18 20.70
N LEU A 130 -7.27 11.89 19.57
CA LEU A 130 -7.81 13.24 19.56
C LEU A 130 -9.26 13.28 20.06
N LYS A 131 -10.09 12.31 19.65
CA LYS A 131 -11.49 12.18 20.11
C LYS A 131 -11.57 11.99 21.61
N ILE A 132 -10.72 11.17 22.20
CA ILE A 132 -10.67 10.96 23.66
C ILE A 132 -10.33 12.27 24.38
N ILE A 133 -9.34 13.02 23.90
CA ILE A 133 -8.96 14.31 24.49
C ILE A 133 -10.15 15.28 24.49
N ARG A 134 -10.89 15.37 23.39
CA ARG A 134 -12.07 16.21 23.27
C ARG A 134 -13.19 15.76 24.19
N ASP A 135 -13.53 14.47 24.20
CA ASP A 135 -14.66 13.93 24.96
C ASP A 135 -14.45 14.07 26.46
N LEU A 136 -13.20 13.93 26.92
CA LEU A 136 -12.81 14.17 28.30
C LEU A 136 -12.66 15.65 28.63
N LYS A 137 -12.86 16.54 27.65
CA LYS A 137 -12.71 18.00 27.78
C LYS A 137 -11.37 18.38 28.38
N LEU A 138 -10.31 17.70 27.96
CA LEU A 138 -8.96 18.00 28.44
C LEU A 138 -8.51 19.36 27.90
N PRO A 139 -7.84 20.17 28.72
CA PRO A 139 -7.29 21.42 28.25
C PRO A 139 -6.15 21.16 27.25
N ILE A 140 -6.26 21.73 26.06
CA ILE A 140 -5.19 21.76 25.08
C ILE A 140 -4.87 23.21 24.75
N SER A 141 -3.57 23.50 24.59
CA SER A 141 -3.08 24.86 24.31
C SER A 141 -2.73 25.07 22.84
N LYS A 142 -2.91 24.04 22.03
CA LYS A 142 -2.54 24.03 20.62
C LYS A 142 -3.73 23.55 19.78
N LYS A 143 -3.76 23.98 18.55
CA LYS A 143 -4.63 23.43 17.53
C LYS A 143 -4.03 22.12 17.03
N VAL A 144 -4.86 21.10 16.82
CA VAL A 144 -4.42 19.80 16.30
C VAL A 144 -5.19 19.50 15.03
N ARG A 145 -4.49 19.11 13.98
CA ARG A 145 -5.06 18.59 12.74
C ARG A 145 -4.63 17.15 12.52
N VAL A 146 -5.58 16.25 12.35
CA VAL A 146 -5.34 14.96 11.70
C VAL A 146 -5.48 15.21 10.19
N ILE A 147 -4.36 15.19 9.49
CA ILE A 147 -4.25 15.48 8.06
C ILE A 147 -4.21 14.15 7.33
N ILE A 148 -5.06 14.00 6.31
CA ILE A 148 -5.33 12.74 5.63
C ILE A 148 -5.00 12.89 4.16
N GLY A 149 -4.00 12.14 3.68
CA GLY A 149 -3.60 12.06 2.29
C GLY A 149 -4.33 10.96 1.52
N THR A 150 -4.32 11.06 0.19
CA THR A 150 -4.93 10.09 -0.73
C THR A 150 -3.97 9.57 -1.80
N ASP A 151 -2.67 9.84 -1.68
CA ASP A 151 -1.65 9.52 -2.68
C ASP A 151 -0.25 9.32 -2.04
N GLU A 152 -0.22 8.83 -0.80
CA GLU A 152 1.04 8.58 -0.09
C GLU A 152 1.83 7.47 -0.79
N GLU A 153 1.15 6.36 -1.09
CA GLU A 153 1.70 5.14 -1.67
C GLU A 153 2.19 5.28 -3.11
N SER A 154 2.05 6.45 -3.72
CA SER A 154 2.34 6.65 -5.14
C SER A 154 3.17 7.88 -5.44
N GLY A 155 2.67 9.06 -5.18
CA GLY A 155 3.32 10.27 -5.70
C GLY A 155 3.37 11.47 -4.76
N TRP A 156 2.77 11.39 -3.58
CA TRP A 156 2.72 12.45 -2.56
C TRP A 156 2.10 13.77 -3.04
N LYS A 157 1.46 13.81 -4.20
CA LYS A 157 0.80 15.01 -4.73
C LYS A 157 -0.29 15.54 -3.79
N CYS A 158 -0.87 14.66 -2.99
CA CYS A 158 -1.83 15.02 -1.96
C CYS A 158 -1.22 15.98 -0.94
N MET A 159 0.01 15.73 -0.49
CA MET A 159 0.69 16.58 0.49
C MET A 159 1.19 17.87 -0.12
N ASP A 160 1.77 17.85 -1.34
CA ASP A 160 2.14 19.05 -2.05
C ASP A 160 0.93 19.98 -2.18
N HIS A 161 -0.19 19.44 -2.67
CA HIS A 161 -1.43 20.20 -2.81
C HIS A 161 -1.97 20.72 -1.47
N TYR A 162 -1.91 19.90 -0.41
CA TYR A 162 -2.34 20.33 0.93
C TYR A 162 -1.51 21.50 1.45
N LEU A 163 -0.19 21.40 1.38
CA LEU A 163 0.76 22.42 1.90
C LEU A 163 0.75 23.71 1.11
N GLU A 164 0.32 23.68 -0.17
CA GLU A 164 0.09 24.88 -0.98
C GLU A 164 -1.19 25.62 -0.61
N ASN A 165 -2.21 24.94 -0.09
CA ASN A 165 -3.54 25.49 0.14
C ASN A 165 -3.89 25.66 1.62
N GLU A 166 -3.13 25.07 2.54
CA GLU A 166 -3.37 25.07 3.96
C GLU A 166 -2.15 25.55 4.76
N ARG A 167 -2.42 25.99 5.99
CA ARG A 167 -1.34 26.33 6.91
C ARG A 167 -0.49 25.09 7.19
N ILE A 168 0.83 25.23 7.03
CA ILE A 168 1.81 24.21 7.39
C ILE A 168 1.84 24.07 8.92
N PRO A 169 1.74 22.84 9.48
CA PRO A 169 1.92 22.61 10.91
C PRO A 169 3.28 23.05 11.42
N ASP A 170 3.31 23.59 12.63
CA ASP A 170 4.56 24.03 13.27
C ASP A 170 5.41 22.83 13.71
N PHE A 171 4.77 21.69 14.00
CA PHE A 171 5.38 20.41 14.31
C PHE A 171 4.34 19.30 14.18
N GLY A 172 4.77 18.05 14.26
CA GLY A 172 3.85 16.92 14.15
C GLY A 172 4.54 15.58 14.17
N PHE A 173 3.77 14.55 13.86
CA PHE A 173 4.25 13.20 13.63
C PHE A 173 3.37 12.46 12.61
N SER A 174 3.89 11.36 12.07
CA SER A 174 3.10 10.39 11.32
C SER A 174 2.99 9.10 12.14
N PRO A 175 1.78 8.49 12.26
CA PRO A 175 1.61 7.19 12.88
C PRO A 175 1.95 6.03 11.95
N ASP A 176 2.31 6.32 10.71
CA ASP A 176 2.56 5.39 9.61
C ASP A 176 3.92 4.71 9.74
N ALA A 177 4.10 3.93 10.80
CA ALA A 177 5.31 3.16 11.08
C ALA A 177 5.10 2.18 12.23
N GLU A 178 6.13 1.38 12.55
CA GLU A 178 6.11 0.51 13.72
C GLU A 178 6.13 1.33 15.03
N PHE A 179 5.24 0.99 15.95
CA PHE A 179 5.19 1.59 17.28
C PHE A 179 6.25 0.99 18.23
N PRO A 180 6.77 1.77 19.22
CA PRO A 180 6.27 3.10 19.60
C PRO A 180 6.94 4.26 18.88
N ILE A 181 8.08 4.08 18.25
CA ILE A 181 8.81 5.15 17.58
C ILE A 181 9.84 4.61 16.59
N ILE A 182 9.96 5.24 15.45
CA ILE A 182 11.01 5.01 14.47
C ILE A 182 12.06 6.11 14.64
N ASN A 183 13.31 5.71 14.79
CA ASN A 183 14.44 6.62 15.00
C ASN A 183 15.43 6.66 13.82
N GLY A 184 15.10 6.03 12.71
CA GLY A 184 15.89 6.04 11.48
C GLY A 184 15.21 5.28 10.37
N GLU A 185 15.37 5.76 9.15
CA GLU A 185 14.82 5.18 7.93
C GLU A 185 15.90 4.93 6.90
N LYS A 186 15.67 3.94 6.02
CA LYS A 186 16.51 3.69 4.86
C LYS A 186 16.12 4.65 3.73
N GLY A 187 17.11 5.28 3.10
CA GLY A 187 16.87 6.02 1.87
C GLY A 187 16.43 5.09 0.75
N MET A 188 15.59 5.60 -0.17
CA MET A 188 15.17 4.91 -1.38
C MET A 188 15.69 5.64 -2.61
N GLN A 189 16.18 4.89 -3.60
CA GLN A 189 16.57 5.43 -4.88
C GLN A 189 16.16 4.43 -5.98
N THR A 190 15.36 4.91 -6.93
CA THR A 190 14.92 4.12 -8.09
C THR A 190 15.80 4.43 -9.28
N PHE A 191 16.25 3.39 -9.98
CA PHE A 191 17.00 3.52 -11.24
C PHE A 191 16.19 2.91 -12.38
N MET A 192 15.89 3.70 -13.39
CA MET A 192 15.38 3.18 -14.64
C MET A 192 16.54 2.81 -15.56
N VAL A 193 16.71 1.51 -15.80
CA VAL A 193 17.79 1.00 -16.67
C VAL A 193 17.20 0.41 -17.92
N GLN A 194 17.57 0.97 -19.07
CA GLN A 194 17.12 0.49 -20.36
C GLN A 194 18.27 -0.24 -21.08
N PHE A 195 18.04 -1.51 -21.39
CA PHE A 195 18.94 -2.29 -22.24
C PHE A 195 18.42 -2.32 -23.68
N ARG A 196 19.34 -2.18 -24.63
CA ARG A 196 19.02 -2.47 -26.03
C ARG A 196 19.53 -3.88 -26.34
N GLY A 197 18.59 -4.78 -26.63
CA GLY A 197 18.92 -6.09 -27.14
C GLY A 197 19.47 -5.99 -28.58
N ASP A 198 20.43 -6.84 -28.92
CA ASP A 198 20.75 -7.12 -30.30
C ASP A 198 20.31 -8.57 -30.60
N ASN A 199 19.49 -8.73 -31.63
CA ASN A 199 18.96 -10.03 -32.01
C ASN A 199 20.08 -10.83 -32.73
N LYS A 200 20.92 -11.52 -31.95
CA LYS A 200 22.09 -12.28 -32.49
C LYS A 200 21.77 -13.72 -32.87
N GLY A 201 20.52 -14.05 -33.10
CA GLY A 201 20.15 -15.35 -33.66
C GLY A 201 20.16 -16.46 -32.61
N GLY A 202 19.53 -16.24 -31.47
CA GLY A 202 19.19 -17.30 -30.52
C GLY A 202 18.20 -18.29 -31.12
N LYS A 203 18.10 -19.48 -30.51
CA LYS A 203 17.10 -20.49 -30.91
C LYS A 203 15.70 -20.13 -30.39
N ASN A 204 15.63 -19.33 -29.32
CA ASN A 204 14.41 -18.91 -28.66
C ASN A 204 14.25 -17.41 -28.82
N GLU A 205 13.02 -16.95 -29.01
CA GLU A 205 12.65 -15.55 -29.13
C GLU A 205 11.78 -15.13 -27.96
N LEU A 206 12.26 -14.20 -27.12
CA LEU A 206 11.48 -13.63 -26.02
C LEU A 206 10.51 -12.61 -26.55
N LEU A 207 9.20 -12.83 -26.36
CA LEU A 207 8.14 -11.91 -26.77
C LEU A 207 7.78 -10.91 -25.68
N SER A 208 7.67 -11.38 -24.43
CA SER A 208 7.46 -10.51 -23.26
C SER A 208 8.06 -11.10 -22.01
N PHE A 209 8.41 -10.20 -21.08
CA PHE A 209 8.82 -10.54 -19.71
C PHE A 209 8.32 -9.45 -18.79
N ASP A 210 7.44 -9.82 -17.88
CA ASP A 210 6.83 -8.91 -16.93
C ASP A 210 7.01 -9.45 -15.50
N ALA A 211 7.36 -8.58 -14.54
CA ALA A 211 7.50 -8.97 -13.14
C ALA A 211 7.31 -7.79 -12.19
N GLY A 212 6.53 -8.01 -11.13
CA GLY A 212 6.29 -7.03 -10.07
C GLY A 212 5.22 -6.01 -10.40
N LEU A 213 4.76 -5.31 -9.36
CA LEU A 213 3.68 -4.33 -9.43
C LEU A 213 4.12 -2.92 -9.06
N ARG A 214 5.09 -2.79 -8.15
CA ARG A 214 5.59 -1.54 -7.60
C ARG A 214 7.09 -1.61 -7.36
N GLU A 215 7.77 -0.47 -7.46
CA GLU A 215 9.22 -0.36 -7.36
C GLU A 215 9.75 -0.65 -5.95
N ASN A 216 8.93 -0.39 -4.94
CA ASN A 216 9.25 -0.63 -3.54
C ASN A 216 8.87 -2.04 -3.04
N MET A 217 8.45 -2.94 -3.93
CA MET A 217 8.03 -4.31 -3.60
C MET A 217 8.93 -5.36 -4.26
N VAL A 218 9.22 -6.43 -3.54
CA VAL A 218 9.78 -7.65 -4.14
C VAL A 218 8.74 -8.28 -5.07
N PRO A 219 9.05 -8.48 -6.37
CA PRO A 219 8.13 -9.10 -7.32
C PRO A 219 7.66 -10.48 -6.88
N GLN A 220 6.35 -10.59 -6.55
CA GLN A 220 5.74 -11.89 -6.23
C GLN A 220 5.41 -12.66 -7.50
N ASP A 221 4.90 -11.98 -8.51
CA ASP A 221 4.43 -12.58 -9.76
C ASP A 221 5.40 -12.23 -10.89
N ALA A 222 5.66 -13.19 -11.78
CA ALA A 222 6.43 -12.99 -12.99
C ALA A 222 5.89 -13.86 -14.13
N THR A 223 5.83 -13.28 -15.33
CA THR A 223 5.36 -13.95 -16.56
C THR A 223 6.36 -13.76 -17.67
N ALA A 224 6.64 -14.82 -18.41
CA ALA A 224 7.39 -14.76 -19.67
C ALA A 224 6.64 -15.47 -20.79
N VAL A 225 6.61 -14.85 -21.95
CA VAL A 225 6.07 -15.44 -23.19
C VAL A 225 7.18 -15.46 -24.24
N PHE A 226 7.40 -16.58 -24.87
CA PHE A 226 8.47 -16.74 -25.85
C PHE A 226 8.16 -17.85 -26.86
N ILE A 227 8.86 -17.83 -27.99
CA ILE A 227 8.83 -18.88 -29.02
C ILE A 227 10.06 -19.77 -28.84
N SER A 228 9.87 -21.10 -28.88
CA SER A 228 10.92 -22.06 -28.77
C SER A 228 10.64 -23.33 -29.60
N PRO A 229 11.58 -23.76 -30.45
CA PRO A 229 11.50 -25.07 -31.14
C PRO A 229 11.82 -26.24 -30.15
N GLU A 230 12.24 -25.95 -28.92
CA GLU A 230 12.58 -26.92 -27.89
C GLU A 230 11.60 -26.87 -26.71
N ALA A 231 10.33 -26.49 -26.94
CA ALA A 231 9.31 -26.32 -25.90
C ALA A 231 9.18 -27.49 -24.93
N ASP A 232 9.17 -28.74 -25.46
CA ASP A 232 9.08 -29.97 -24.63
C ASP A 232 10.25 -30.12 -23.65
N LYS A 233 11.46 -29.72 -24.05
CA LYS A 233 12.64 -29.77 -23.17
C LYS A 233 12.56 -28.72 -22.08
N ILE A 234 12.03 -27.54 -22.43
CA ILE A 234 11.85 -26.44 -21.49
C ILE A 234 10.80 -26.83 -20.43
N GLU A 235 9.70 -27.46 -20.86
CA GLU A 235 8.68 -27.96 -19.95
C GLU A 235 9.23 -28.98 -18.95
N GLN A 236 10.01 -29.96 -19.42
CA GLN A 236 10.67 -30.93 -18.55
C GLN A 236 11.66 -30.26 -17.56
N ALA A 237 12.45 -29.30 -18.04
CA ALA A 237 13.39 -28.56 -17.21
C ALA A 237 12.68 -27.68 -16.18
N PHE A 238 11.48 -27.17 -16.49
CA PHE A 238 10.69 -26.34 -15.60
C PHE A 238 10.19 -27.11 -14.38
N ALA A 239 9.73 -28.35 -14.54
CA ALA A 239 9.32 -29.19 -13.43
C ALA A 239 10.47 -29.39 -12.43
N ALA A 240 11.67 -29.75 -12.92
CA ALA A 240 12.86 -29.89 -12.08
C ALA A 240 13.33 -28.55 -11.45
N PHE A 241 13.07 -27.44 -12.13
CA PHE A 241 13.36 -26.11 -11.57
C PHE A 241 12.48 -25.80 -10.36
N LEU A 242 11.18 -26.08 -10.43
CA LEU A 242 10.23 -25.86 -9.32
C LEU A 242 10.60 -26.70 -8.09
N GLU A 243 11.05 -27.94 -8.27
CA GLU A 243 11.45 -28.83 -7.16
C GLU A 243 12.64 -28.27 -6.36
N ASN A 244 13.51 -27.49 -7.00
CA ASN A 244 14.77 -27.02 -6.43
C ASN A 244 14.76 -25.52 -6.04
N ASN A 245 13.63 -24.84 -6.19
CA ASN A 245 13.55 -23.39 -5.92
C ASN A 245 12.30 -23.05 -5.11
N PRO A 246 12.33 -22.01 -4.25
CA PRO A 246 11.22 -21.65 -3.38
C PRO A 246 10.14 -20.84 -4.13
N VAL A 247 9.79 -21.25 -5.33
CA VAL A 247 8.75 -20.65 -6.18
C VAL A 247 7.75 -21.69 -6.61
N LYS A 248 6.53 -21.25 -6.92
CA LYS A 248 5.49 -22.06 -7.58
C LYS A 248 5.28 -21.51 -8.99
N GLY A 249 4.68 -22.28 -9.86
CA GLY A 249 4.36 -21.74 -11.18
C GLY A 249 3.73 -22.77 -12.10
N THR A 250 3.36 -22.28 -13.27
CA THR A 250 2.77 -23.03 -14.36
C THR A 250 3.53 -22.77 -15.65
N ILE A 251 3.50 -23.75 -16.54
CA ILE A 251 3.98 -23.63 -17.91
C ILE A 251 2.87 -24.09 -18.84
N SER A 252 2.62 -23.37 -19.90
CA SER A 252 1.71 -23.75 -20.97
C SER A 252 2.42 -23.68 -22.32
N VAL A 253 2.19 -24.68 -23.16
CA VAL A 253 2.78 -24.80 -24.48
C VAL A 253 1.67 -24.86 -25.55
N ALA A 254 1.73 -23.97 -26.52
CA ALA A 254 0.82 -23.90 -27.66
C ALA A 254 1.62 -23.84 -28.97
N GLY A 255 1.90 -25.01 -29.54
CA GLY A 255 2.85 -25.13 -30.65
C GLY A 255 4.26 -24.80 -30.19
N GLU A 256 4.90 -23.80 -30.81
CA GLU A 256 6.21 -23.30 -30.38
C GLU A 256 6.13 -22.18 -29.33
N GLN A 257 4.92 -21.65 -29.05
CA GLN A 257 4.75 -20.61 -28.04
C GLN A 257 4.69 -21.22 -26.65
N VAL A 258 5.52 -20.70 -25.76
CA VAL A 258 5.62 -21.08 -24.36
C VAL A 258 5.27 -19.89 -23.50
N THR A 259 4.40 -20.11 -22.50
CA THR A 259 4.10 -19.14 -21.45
C THR A 259 4.47 -19.74 -20.10
N ILE A 260 5.27 -19.04 -19.32
CA ILE A 260 5.63 -19.41 -17.95
C ILE A 260 5.12 -18.34 -17.01
N GLU A 261 4.45 -18.76 -15.97
CA GLU A 261 4.04 -17.92 -14.83
C GLU A 261 4.71 -18.45 -13.57
N LEU A 262 5.39 -17.58 -12.82
CA LEU A 262 5.99 -17.90 -11.53
C LEU A 262 5.36 -17.07 -10.42
N ILE A 263 5.21 -17.71 -9.26
CA ILE A 263 4.73 -17.11 -8.03
C ILE A 263 5.80 -17.31 -6.95
N GLY A 264 6.33 -16.21 -6.44
CA GLY A 264 7.23 -16.15 -5.31
C GLY A 264 6.51 -15.67 -4.04
N LYS A 265 7.10 -14.68 -3.38
CA LYS A 265 6.54 -14.07 -2.17
C LYS A 265 6.83 -12.58 -2.15
N ALA A 266 5.80 -11.76 -2.05
CA ALA A 266 5.96 -10.32 -1.87
C ALA A 266 6.65 -10.00 -0.53
N ALA A 267 7.42 -8.93 -0.52
CA ALA A 267 7.93 -8.28 0.67
C ALA A 267 8.24 -6.82 0.34
N HIS A 268 8.32 -5.99 1.37
CA HIS A 268 8.75 -4.61 1.17
C HIS A 268 10.20 -4.54 0.71
N GLY A 269 10.52 -3.69 -0.26
CA GLY A 269 11.86 -3.54 -0.84
C GLY A 269 12.95 -3.17 0.19
N MET A 270 12.56 -2.59 1.31
CA MET A 270 13.46 -2.29 2.43
C MET A 270 13.99 -3.56 3.13
N ASN A 271 13.25 -4.70 3.05
CA ASN A 271 13.65 -6.00 3.59
C ASN A 271 13.42 -7.12 2.56
N PRO A 272 14.18 -7.13 1.45
CA PRO A 272 13.95 -8.07 0.34
C PRO A 272 14.17 -9.53 0.73
N ALA A 273 14.95 -9.79 1.77
CA ALA A 273 15.20 -11.15 2.27
C ALA A 273 13.95 -11.84 2.86
N ALA A 274 12.92 -11.09 3.21
CA ALA A 274 11.63 -11.63 3.67
C ALA A 274 10.76 -12.14 2.52
N GLY A 275 11.09 -11.78 1.27
CA GLY A 275 10.38 -12.16 0.05
C GLY A 275 11.09 -13.20 -0.79
N VAL A 276 10.45 -13.61 -1.89
CA VAL A 276 11.00 -14.48 -2.93
C VAL A 276 10.68 -13.83 -4.28
N ASN A 277 11.70 -13.31 -4.95
CA ASN A 277 11.57 -12.54 -6.18
C ASN A 277 11.32 -13.46 -7.40
N ALA A 278 10.05 -13.59 -7.82
CA ALA A 278 9.65 -14.41 -8.96
C ALA A 278 10.36 -13.98 -10.27
N GLY A 279 10.54 -12.67 -10.49
CA GLY A 279 11.21 -12.14 -11.68
C GLY A 279 12.67 -12.62 -11.79
N THR A 280 13.42 -12.55 -10.69
CA THR A 280 14.80 -13.02 -10.64
C THR A 280 14.88 -14.53 -10.88
N TYR A 281 13.98 -15.31 -10.29
CA TYR A 281 13.94 -16.75 -10.51
C TYR A 281 13.56 -17.11 -11.95
N LEU A 282 12.59 -16.42 -12.54
CA LEU A 282 12.19 -16.62 -13.93
C LEU A 282 13.34 -16.27 -14.89
N ALA A 283 13.98 -15.13 -14.70
CA ALA A 283 15.15 -14.74 -15.48
C ALA A 283 16.29 -15.76 -15.36
N THR A 284 16.54 -16.28 -14.14
CA THR A 284 17.55 -17.32 -13.90
C THR A 284 17.20 -18.62 -14.61
N PHE A 285 15.91 -18.99 -14.65
CA PHE A 285 15.47 -20.15 -15.42
C PHE A 285 15.70 -19.97 -16.92
N LEU A 286 15.23 -18.83 -17.48
CA LEU A 286 15.35 -18.52 -18.90
C LEU A 286 16.81 -18.41 -19.36
N ASN A 287 17.72 -17.92 -18.51
CA ASN A 287 19.15 -17.80 -18.83
C ASN A 287 19.85 -19.15 -19.08
N LYS A 288 19.20 -20.28 -18.81
CA LYS A 288 19.72 -21.62 -19.17
C LYS A 288 19.54 -21.95 -20.64
N PHE A 289 18.74 -21.18 -21.35
CA PHE A 289 18.37 -21.39 -22.76
C PHE A 289 18.92 -20.25 -23.60
N ASN A 290 19.17 -20.53 -24.88
CA ASN A 290 19.75 -19.56 -25.80
C ASN A 290 18.65 -18.67 -26.40
N PHE A 291 18.44 -17.50 -25.80
CA PHE A 291 17.60 -16.44 -26.36
C PHE A 291 18.42 -15.51 -27.25
N GLY A 292 17.82 -15.04 -28.36
CA GLY A 292 18.39 -14.07 -29.28
C GLY A 292 17.83 -12.68 -29.08
#